data_697a34e28573b49abba38d56ad7ca225
#
_entry.id   697a34e28573b49abba38d56ad7ca225
#
_cell.length_a   1.000
_cell.length_b   1.000
_cell.length_c   1.000
_cell.angle_alpha   90.00
_cell.angle_beta   90.00
_cell.angle_gamma   90.00
#
_symmetry.space_group_name_H-M   'P 1'
#
loop_
_entity.id
_entity.type
_entity.pdbx_description
1 polymer ?
#
loop_
_entity_poly.entity_id
_entity_poly.type
_entity_poly.pdbx_seq_one_letter_code
_entity_poly.pdbx_strand_id
1 'polypeptide(L)'
;MSLKFKGDAPKKKRKERPAMPLDDEEGDLAAVEAEYSADPISATGAITSSGVVVSGMDTDFATELEVGDTILATVNDRFRQTTSDEARVVNMVLGKNSLGVNAPFSCDLTSATPFMVVKKKPDFEALRAARRAKQKSAKEAVEGSKTVTYKKVIASSGTFKKWETVTETGVPWGQG
;
A
#
# COMPACT_ATOMS: atom_id res chain seq x y z
N MET A 1 -68.34 -15.99 11.71
CA MET A 1 -68.26 -15.16 10.49
C MET A 1 -67.07 -14.20 10.68
N SER A 2 -66.01 -14.41 9.96
CA SER A 2 -64.78 -13.61 10.12
C SER A 2 -64.72 -12.51 9.05
N LEU A 3 -64.70 -11.26 9.47
CA LEU A 3 -64.66 -10.09 8.60
C LEU A 3 -63.22 -9.93 8.05
N LYS A 4 -63.03 -10.18 6.75
CA LYS A 4 -61.80 -9.86 6.04
C LYS A 4 -61.79 -8.37 5.71
N PHE A 5 -60.89 -7.59 6.34
CA PHE A 5 -60.59 -6.23 5.94
C PHE A 5 -59.82 -6.23 4.60
N LYS A 6 -60.44 -5.58 3.59
CA LYS A 6 -59.90 -5.37 2.27
C LYS A 6 -58.97 -4.13 2.34
N GLY A 7 -57.68 -4.36 2.55
CA GLY A 7 -56.75 -3.21 2.64
C GLY A 7 -55.25 -3.51 2.88
N ASP A 8 -54.87 -4.78 3.00
CA ASP A 8 -53.43 -5.09 3.07
C ASP A 8 -52.82 -5.15 1.68
N ALA A 9 -52.29 -4.01 1.22
CA ALA A 9 -51.39 -3.98 0.07
C ALA A 9 -50.13 -4.74 0.43
N PRO A 10 -49.59 -5.62 -0.46
CA PRO A 10 -48.39 -6.36 -0.20
C PRO A 10 -47.25 -5.37 0.02
N LYS A 11 -46.63 -5.39 1.22
CA LYS A 11 -45.42 -4.64 1.52
C LYS A 11 -44.39 -5.02 0.47
N LYS A 12 -44.06 -4.09 -0.46
CA LYS A 12 -42.97 -4.23 -1.40
C LYS A 12 -41.70 -4.54 -0.58
N LYS A 13 -41.19 -5.77 -0.70
CA LYS A 13 -39.90 -6.12 -0.15
C LYS A 13 -38.90 -5.07 -0.62
N ARG A 14 -38.35 -4.33 0.35
CA ARG A 14 -37.28 -3.38 0.13
C ARG A 14 -36.15 -4.21 -0.48
N LYS A 15 -35.82 -3.96 -1.77
CA LYS A 15 -34.65 -4.56 -2.39
C LYS A 15 -33.47 -4.26 -1.47
N GLU A 16 -32.93 -5.29 -0.85
CA GLU A 16 -31.65 -5.18 -0.16
C GLU A 16 -30.68 -4.60 -1.18
N ARG A 17 -30.13 -3.45 -0.84
CA ARG A 17 -29.00 -2.91 -1.60
C ARG A 17 -27.94 -4.00 -1.56
N PRO A 18 -27.32 -4.36 -2.70
CA PRO A 18 -26.16 -5.22 -2.65
C PRO A 18 -25.19 -4.61 -1.66
N ALA A 19 -24.83 -5.36 -0.62
CA ALA A 19 -23.77 -4.97 0.28
C ALA A 19 -22.56 -4.67 -0.62
N MET A 20 -22.08 -3.42 -0.57
CA MET A 20 -20.79 -3.12 -1.18
C MET A 20 -19.80 -4.07 -0.53
N PRO A 21 -18.93 -4.72 -1.30
CA PRO A 21 -17.89 -5.54 -0.72
C PRO A 21 -17.10 -4.65 0.24
N LEU A 22 -17.31 -4.90 1.53
CA LEU A 22 -16.52 -4.34 2.61
C LEU A 22 -15.21 -5.13 2.59
N ASP A 23 -14.14 -4.42 2.21
CA ASP A 23 -12.80 -4.68 2.67
C ASP A 23 -12.07 -5.98 2.24
N ASP A 24 -11.97 -6.22 0.94
CA ASP A 24 -10.89 -7.09 0.40
C ASP A 24 -9.49 -6.45 0.63
N GLU A 25 -9.45 -5.16 0.98
CA GLU A 25 -8.20 -4.40 1.13
C GLU A 25 -7.50 -4.59 2.50
N GLU A 26 -8.23 -5.02 3.54
CA GLU A 26 -7.61 -5.35 4.82
C GLU A 26 -6.85 -6.69 4.72
N GLY A 27 -7.33 -7.58 3.87
CA GLY A 27 -6.67 -8.83 3.52
C GLY A 27 -5.30 -8.63 2.88
N ASP A 28 -5.16 -7.65 1.98
CA ASP A 28 -3.90 -7.34 1.29
C ASP A 28 -2.80 -6.85 2.23
N LEU A 29 -3.14 -6.04 3.23
CA LEU A 29 -2.14 -5.57 4.22
C LEU A 29 -1.72 -6.69 5.17
N ALA A 30 -2.65 -7.52 5.58
CA ALA A 30 -2.34 -8.70 6.38
C ALA A 30 -1.47 -9.69 5.58
N ALA A 31 -1.68 -9.81 4.27
CA ALA A 31 -0.84 -10.60 3.39
C ALA A 31 0.58 -10.03 3.29
N VAL A 32 0.74 -8.72 3.13
CA VAL A 32 2.04 -8.04 3.11
C VAL A 32 2.76 -8.15 4.47
N GLU A 33 2.03 -8.05 5.58
CA GLU A 33 2.59 -8.27 6.92
C GLU A 33 3.03 -9.72 7.12
N ALA A 34 2.27 -10.68 6.59
CA ALA A 34 2.60 -12.11 6.67
C ALA A 34 3.75 -12.52 5.74
N GLU A 35 3.91 -11.83 4.61
CA GLU A 35 4.98 -12.08 3.64
C GLU A 35 6.31 -11.44 4.07
N TYR A 36 6.27 -10.41 4.94
CA TYR A 36 7.49 -9.81 5.46
C TYR A 36 8.19 -10.77 6.41
N SER A 37 9.36 -11.26 5.99
CA SER A 37 10.30 -12.02 6.82
C SER A 37 11.52 -11.16 7.11
N ALA A 38 11.94 -11.15 8.38
CA ALA A 38 13.20 -10.55 8.80
C ALA A 38 14.40 -11.49 8.59
N ASP A 39 14.17 -12.63 7.93
CA ASP A 39 15.20 -13.63 7.72
C ASP A 39 16.22 -13.16 6.69
N PRO A 40 17.52 -13.42 6.90
CA PRO A 40 18.57 -13.10 5.95
C PRO A 40 18.38 -13.87 4.64
N ILE A 41 18.36 -13.17 3.53
CA ILE A 41 18.29 -13.72 2.17
C ILE A 41 19.68 -13.69 1.56
N SER A 42 20.14 -14.80 0.99
CA SER A 42 21.39 -14.81 0.24
C SER A 42 21.28 -13.90 -0.98
N ALA A 43 22.21 -12.97 -1.09
CA ALA A 43 22.31 -12.07 -2.23
C ALA A 43 23.18 -12.67 -3.35
N THR A 44 23.09 -12.08 -4.54
CA THR A 44 23.91 -12.52 -5.68
C THR A 44 25.31 -11.91 -5.64
N GLY A 45 26.30 -12.68 -6.07
CA GLY A 45 27.70 -12.24 -6.16
C GLY A 45 28.43 -12.16 -4.82
N ALA A 46 29.42 -11.29 -4.76
CA ALA A 46 30.27 -11.08 -3.60
C ALA A 46 30.60 -9.60 -3.42
N ILE A 47 30.98 -9.21 -2.23
CA ILE A 47 31.30 -7.82 -1.88
C ILE A 47 32.75 -7.67 -1.40
N THR A 48 33.26 -6.49 -1.63
CA THR A 48 34.48 -5.96 -1.01
C THR A 48 34.15 -4.62 -0.35
N SER A 49 34.84 -4.22 0.70
CA SER A 49 34.61 -2.94 1.34
C SER A 49 35.89 -2.14 1.52
N SER A 50 35.74 -0.82 1.45
CA SER A 50 36.79 0.14 1.80
C SER A 50 36.10 1.28 2.60
N GLY A 51 36.29 1.25 3.90
CA GLY A 51 35.57 2.14 4.81
C GLY A 51 34.07 1.97 4.69
N VAL A 52 33.35 3.05 4.37
CA VAL A 52 31.88 3.07 4.23
C VAL A 52 31.38 2.75 2.82
N VAL A 53 32.29 2.49 1.88
CA VAL A 53 31.94 2.14 0.50
C VAL A 53 32.07 0.64 0.32
N VAL A 54 31.03 0.04 -0.23
CA VAL A 54 30.99 -1.38 -0.58
C VAL A 54 30.89 -1.50 -2.09
N SER A 55 31.80 -2.30 -2.66
CA SER A 55 31.84 -2.62 -4.08
C SER A 55 31.44 -4.06 -4.30
N GLY A 56 30.54 -4.30 -5.22
CA GLY A 56 30.04 -5.61 -5.59
C GLY A 56 30.73 -6.18 -6.82
N MET A 57 30.89 -7.48 -6.81
CA MET A 57 31.37 -8.29 -7.94
C MET A 57 30.23 -9.25 -8.32
N ASP A 58 29.79 -9.16 -9.56
CA ASP A 58 28.65 -9.95 -10.08
C ASP A 58 27.35 -9.72 -9.29
N THR A 59 27.15 -8.48 -8.82
CA THR A 59 26.00 -8.05 -8.03
C THR A 59 25.11 -7.11 -8.83
N ASP A 60 23.86 -6.96 -8.42
CA ASP A 60 22.94 -5.92 -8.92
C ASP A 60 22.27 -5.18 -7.76
N PHE A 61 23.03 -4.34 -7.05
CA PHE A 61 22.54 -3.59 -5.90
C PHE A 61 21.34 -2.70 -6.20
N ALA A 62 21.23 -2.20 -7.43
CA ALA A 62 20.15 -1.31 -7.81
C ALA A 62 18.77 -2.00 -7.85
N THR A 63 18.77 -3.32 -8.10
CA THR A 63 17.54 -4.13 -8.14
C THR A 63 17.31 -4.92 -6.87
N GLU A 64 18.38 -5.31 -6.19
CA GLU A 64 18.31 -6.18 -5.01
C GLU A 64 18.19 -5.42 -3.69
N LEU A 65 18.70 -4.18 -3.61
CA LEU A 65 18.84 -3.43 -2.37
C LEU A 65 18.13 -2.08 -2.40
N GLU A 66 17.55 -1.73 -1.27
CA GLU A 66 16.96 -0.43 -1.01
C GLU A 66 17.66 0.28 0.16
N VAL A 67 17.54 1.60 0.20
CA VAL A 67 18.05 2.39 1.32
C VAL A 67 17.31 2.00 2.61
N GLY A 68 18.10 1.59 3.60
CA GLY A 68 17.62 1.09 4.88
C GLY A 68 17.64 -0.43 5.02
N ASP A 69 17.93 -1.19 3.94
CA ASP A 69 18.20 -2.63 4.04
C ASP A 69 19.49 -2.87 4.81
N THR A 70 19.65 -4.05 5.38
CA THR A 70 20.82 -4.43 6.15
C THR A 70 21.61 -5.49 5.41
N ILE A 71 22.90 -5.25 5.22
CA ILE A 71 23.85 -6.21 4.69
C ILE A 71 24.51 -6.95 5.85
N LEU A 72 24.52 -8.27 5.77
CA LEU A 72 25.24 -9.16 6.66
C LEU A 72 26.42 -9.76 5.91
N ALA A 73 27.63 -9.56 6.40
CA ALA A 73 28.84 -10.14 5.83
C ALA A 73 29.72 -10.72 6.94
N THR A 74 30.38 -11.81 6.62
CA THR A 74 31.34 -12.45 7.52
C THR A 74 32.69 -11.75 7.40
N VAL A 75 33.09 -11.05 8.43
CA VAL A 75 34.36 -10.33 8.52
C VAL A 75 35.43 -11.22 9.17
N ASN A 76 36.56 -11.33 8.53
CA ASN A 76 37.70 -12.07 9.05
C ASN A 76 38.79 -11.09 9.55
N ASP A 77 38.89 -10.98 10.87
CA ASP A 77 39.96 -10.19 11.49
C ASP A 77 41.27 -11.00 11.50
N ARG A 78 42.16 -10.65 10.59
CA ARG A 78 43.48 -11.31 10.47
C ARG A 78 44.35 -11.12 11.70
N PHE A 79 44.15 -10.05 12.47
CA PHE A 79 44.98 -9.76 13.63
C PHE A 79 44.55 -10.59 14.83
N ARG A 80 43.20 -10.75 14.99
CA ARG A 80 42.61 -11.50 16.09
C ARG A 80 42.34 -12.97 15.74
N GLN A 81 42.50 -13.33 14.47
CA GLN A 81 42.14 -14.66 13.95
C GLN A 81 40.71 -15.07 14.30
N THR A 82 39.82 -14.10 14.35
CA THR A 82 38.40 -14.30 14.66
C THR A 82 37.54 -13.97 13.45
N THR A 83 36.53 -14.76 13.25
CA THR A 83 35.51 -14.53 12.22
C THR A 83 34.24 -14.11 12.91
N SER A 84 33.65 -13.01 12.48
CA SER A 84 32.39 -12.50 13.02
C SER A 84 31.46 -12.05 11.92
N ASP A 85 30.19 -12.31 12.09
CA ASP A 85 29.17 -11.78 11.18
C ASP A 85 28.80 -10.37 11.61
N GLU A 86 28.96 -9.43 10.69
CA GLU A 86 28.67 -8.03 10.94
C GLU A 86 27.53 -7.53 10.05
N ALA A 87 26.65 -6.76 10.66
CA ALA A 87 25.53 -6.13 9.99
C ALA A 87 25.80 -4.64 9.73
N ARG A 88 25.52 -4.16 8.50
CA ARG A 88 25.62 -2.75 8.14
C ARG A 88 24.39 -2.32 7.36
N VAL A 89 23.86 -1.16 7.70
CA VAL A 89 22.68 -0.61 7.05
C VAL A 89 23.08 0.14 5.79
N VAL A 90 22.39 -0.10 4.69
CA VAL A 90 22.56 0.61 3.43
C VAL A 90 22.07 2.04 3.59
N ASN A 91 22.97 3.00 3.44
CA ASN A 91 22.65 4.42 3.50
C ASN A 91 22.32 5.00 2.12
N MET A 92 23.00 4.54 1.09
CA MET A 92 22.71 4.93 -0.30
C MET A 92 23.14 3.86 -1.28
N VAL A 93 22.39 3.70 -2.36
CA VAL A 93 22.77 2.87 -3.51
C VAL A 93 23.31 3.80 -4.57
N LEU A 94 24.61 3.68 -4.88
CA LEU A 94 25.32 4.54 -5.83
C LEU A 94 25.18 4.02 -7.27
N GLY A 95 24.94 2.75 -7.43
CA GLY A 95 24.79 2.13 -8.74
C GLY A 95 24.68 0.60 -8.66
N LYS A 96 24.84 -0.04 -9.80
CA LYS A 96 24.71 -1.50 -9.90
C LYS A 96 25.68 -2.26 -9.00
N ASN A 97 26.92 -1.79 -8.92
CA ASN A 97 28.01 -2.48 -8.25
C ASN A 97 28.61 -1.67 -7.10
N SER A 98 27.97 -0.60 -6.65
CA SER A 98 28.49 0.18 -5.53
C SER A 98 27.38 0.74 -4.66
N LEU A 99 27.62 0.75 -3.36
CA LEU A 99 26.71 1.32 -2.36
C LEU A 99 27.50 1.89 -1.18
N GLY A 100 26.83 2.73 -0.40
CA GLY A 100 27.34 3.28 0.85
C GLY A 100 26.59 2.72 2.04
N VAL A 101 27.35 2.36 3.07
CA VAL A 101 26.81 1.88 4.36
C VAL A 101 26.94 2.95 5.44
N ASN A 102 26.15 2.81 6.50
CA ASN A 102 26.10 3.77 7.60
C ASN A 102 27.39 3.82 8.44
N ALA A 103 28.10 2.72 8.52
CA ALA A 103 29.35 2.58 9.28
C ALA A 103 30.28 1.57 8.60
N PRO A 104 31.62 1.70 8.70
CA PRO A 104 32.55 0.74 8.15
C PRO A 104 32.43 -0.62 8.86
N PHE A 105 32.84 -1.68 8.20
CA PHE A 105 33.10 -2.97 8.85
C PHE A 105 34.30 -2.87 9.77
N SER A 106 34.41 -3.75 10.77
CA SER A 106 35.56 -3.77 11.70
C SER A 106 36.90 -3.93 10.99
N CYS A 107 36.90 -4.68 9.88
CA CYS A 107 38.04 -4.79 8.95
C CYS A 107 37.48 -4.65 7.54
N ASP A 108 38.24 -3.99 6.67
CA ASP A 108 37.92 -3.91 5.25
C ASP A 108 37.88 -5.29 4.62
N LEU A 109 36.83 -5.57 3.86
CA LEU A 109 36.69 -6.80 3.09
C LEU A 109 37.55 -6.72 1.83
N THR A 110 38.78 -7.17 1.94
CA THR A 110 39.78 -7.11 0.82
C THR A 110 39.59 -8.24 -0.19
N SER A 111 38.88 -9.29 0.15
CA SER A 111 38.58 -10.42 -0.73
C SER A 111 37.05 -10.46 -1.00
N ALA A 112 36.68 -11.02 -2.14
CA ALA A 112 35.29 -11.25 -2.49
C ALA A 112 34.62 -12.11 -1.41
N THR A 113 33.73 -11.49 -0.66
CA THR A 113 33.03 -12.12 0.47
C THR A 113 31.55 -12.27 0.12
N PRO A 114 30.97 -13.47 0.27
CA PRO A 114 29.52 -13.64 0.12
C PRO A 114 28.77 -12.85 1.20
N PHE A 115 27.57 -12.41 0.90
CA PHE A 115 26.78 -11.60 1.82
C PHE A 115 25.32 -12.00 1.79
N MET A 116 24.61 -11.62 2.84
CA MET A 116 23.17 -11.79 2.96
C MET A 116 22.52 -10.41 3.13
N VAL A 117 21.25 -10.33 2.78
CA VAL A 117 20.46 -9.11 2.90
C VAL A 117 19.27 -9.37 3.80
N VAL A 118 19.06 -8.46 4.76
CA VAL A 118 17.82 -8.39 5.53
C VAL A 118 17.08 -7.17 5.06
N LYS A 119 15.87 -7.37 4.53
CA LYS A 119 15.03 -6.29 4.05
C LYS A 119 14.57 -5.39 5.18
N LYS A 120 14.53 -4.09 4.92
CA LYS A 120 13.98 -3.11 5.85
C LYS A 120 12.53 -3.44 6.16
N LYS A 121 12.16 -3.40 7.44
CA LYS A 121 10.76 -3.55 7.85
C LYS A 121 9.92 -2.42 7.25
N PRO A 122 8.87 -2.74 6.48
CA PRO A 122 7.97 -1.72 5.96
C PRO A 122 7.26 -0.98 7.10
N ASP A 123 7.00 0.29 6.91
CA ASP A 123 6.16 1.04 7.84
C ASP A 123 4.68 0.75 7.54
N PHE A 124 4.17 -0.29 8.17
CA PHE A 124 2.78 -0.73 8.01
C PHE A 124 1.77 0.32 8.47
N GLU A 125 2.13 1.17 9.43
CA GLU A 125 1.26 2.23 9.91
C GLU A 125 1.10 3.34 8.86
N ALA A 126 2.20 3.73 8.23
CA ALA A 126 2.19 4.68 7.12
C ALA A 126 1.40 4.14 5.91
N LEU A 127 1.56 2.85 5.58
CA LEU A 127 0.81 2.19 4.51
C LEU A 127 -0.70 2.17 4.80
N ARG A 128 -1.09 1.84 6.03
CA ARG A 128 -2.51 1.87 6.47
C ARG A 128 -3.07 3.30 6.44
N ALA A 129 -2.30 4.30 6.87
CA ALA A 129 -2.71 5.70 6.82
C ALA A 129 -2.90 6.20 5.38
N ALA A 130 -1.97 5.88 4.49
CA ALA A 130 -2.05 6.24 3.07
C ALA A 130 -3.28 5.60 2.38
N ARG A 131 -3.60 4.35 2.68
CA ARG A 131 -4.81 3.68 2.17
C ARG A 131 -6.08 4.33 2.68
N ARG A 132 -6.18 4.61 3.99
CA ARG A 132 -7.34 5.31 4.56
C ARG A 132 -7.53 6.68 3.92
N ALA A 133 -6.46 7.42 3.64
CA ALA A 133 -6.52 8.69 2.94
C ALA A 133 -7.07 8.55 1.51
N LYS A 134 -6.59 7.55 0.75
CA LYS A 134 -7.10 7.25 -0.59
C LYS A 134 -8.58 6.85 -0.60
N GLN A 135 -9.00 6.02 0.34
CA GLN A 135 -10.40 5.62 0.45
C GLN A 135 -11.30 6.81 0.80
N LYS A 136 -10.84 7.70 1.70
CA LYS A 136 -11.58 8.89 2.07
C LYS A 136 -11.76 9.81 0.86
N SER A 137 -10.69 10.08 0.11
CA SER A 137 -10.75 10.90 -1.10
C SER A 137 -11.62 10.28 -2.20
N ALA A 138 -11.57 8.95 -2.37
CA ALA A 138 -12.44 8.24 -3.30
C ALA A 138 -13.92 8.32 -2.90
N LYS A 139 -14.23 8.17 -1.61
CA LYS A 139 -15.61 8.33 -1.08
C LYS A 139 -16.11 9.75 -1.28
N GLU A 140 -15.30 10.77 -1.00
CA GLU A 140 -15.63 12.17 -1.21
C GLU A 140 -15.87 12.48 -2.70
N ALA A 141 -15.07 11.93 -3.59
CA ALA A 141 -15.25 12.08 -5.05
C ALA A 141 -16.56 11.44 -5.53
N VAL A 142 -16.93 10.26 -5.04
CA VAL A 142 -18.20 9.59 -5.36
C VAL A 142 -19.39 10.34 -4.77
N GLU A 143 -19.26 10.88 -3.58
CA GLU A 143 -20.32 11.64 -2.92
C GLU A 143 -20.56 12.99 -3.60
N GLY A 144 -19.49 13.66 -4.07
CA GLY A 144 -19.56 14.88 -4.87
C GLY A 144 -20.14 14.70 -6.28
N SER A 145 -20.17 13.47 -6.81
CA SER A 145 -20.68 13.15 -8.14
C SER A 145 -22.11 12.58 -8.14
N LYS A 146 -22.81 12.58 -7.00
CA LYS A 146 -24.20 12.10 -6.96
C LYS A 146 -25.09 13.00 -7.80
N THR A 147 -25.60 12.43 -8.89
CA THR A 147 -26.61 13.06 -9.73
C THR A 147 -27.99 12.76 -9.20
N VAL A 148 -28.77 13.81 -9.00
CA VAL A 148 -30.18 13.69 -8.59
C VAL A 148 -31.04 13.95 -9.82
N THR A 149 -31.83 12.95 -10.20
CA THR A 149 -32.77 13.06 -11.29
C THR A 149 -34.19 13.17 -10.74
N TYR A 150 -34.86 14.27 -11.01
CA TYR A 150 -36.27 14.49 -10.61
C TYR A 150 -37.10 14.97 -11.79
N LYS A 151 -38.43 14.76 -11.68
CA LYS A 151 -39.38 15.24 -12.69
C LYS A 151 -39.94 16.57 -12.26
N LYS A 152 -39.74 17.61 -13.07
CA LYS A 152 -40.28 18.95 -12.87
C LYS A 152 -41.46 19.20 -13.80
N VAL A 153 -42.53 19.78 -13.28
CA VAL A 153 -43.66 20.20 -14.10
C VAL A 153 -43.29 21.51 -14.79
N ILE A 154 -43.24 21.49 -16.15
CA ILE A 154 -42.84 22.66 -16.94
C ILE A 154 -44.12 23.47 -17.31
N ALA A 155 -45.24 22.81 -17.56
CA ALA A 155 -46.49 23.46 -17.93
C ALA A 155 -47.67 22.69 -17.29
N SER A 156 -48.65 23.44 -16.80
CA SER A 156 -49.90 22.91 -16.29
C SER A 156 -51.06 23.71 -16.90
N SER A 157 -51.90 23.05 -17.68
CA SER A 157 -53.12 23.62 -18.23
C SER A 157 -54.27 22.67 -17.95
N GLY A 158 -55.13 23.02 -16.96
CA GLY A 158 -56.24 22.19 -16.57
C GLY A 158 -55.83 20.78 -16.11
N THR A 159 -56.32 19.76 -16.83
CA THR A 159 -56.03 18.35 -16.54
C THR A 159 -54.71 17.86 -17.12
N PHE A 160 -54.00 18.66 -17.90
CA PHE A 160 -52.77 18.23 -18.56
C PHE A 160 -51.54 18.82 -17.90
N LYS A 161 -50.62 17.94 -17.40
CA LYS A 161 -49.34 18.33 -16.84
C LYS A 161 -48.22 17.78 -17.71
N LYS A 162 -47.36 18.65 -18.25
CA LYS A 162 -46.13 18.26 -18.95
C LYS A 162 -44.97 18.21 -17.99
N TRP A 163 -44.29 17.06 -17.94
CA TRP A 163 -43.18 16.79 -17.08
C TRP A 163 -41.89 16.75 -17.84
N GLU A 164 -40.86 17.34 -17.29
CA GLU A 164 -39.49 17.22 -17.79
C GLU A 164 -38.62 16.55 -16.74
N THR A 165 -37.70 15.71 -17.19
CA THR A 165 -36.71 15.07 -16.32
C THR A 165 -35.49 15.97 -16.24
N VAL A 166 -35.24 16.51 -15.05
CA VAL A 166 -34.06 17.37 -14.80
C VAL A 166 -33.04 16.55 -14.00
N THR A 167 -31.80 16.59 -14.47
CA THR A 167 -30.66 15.92 -13.80
C THR A 167 -29.70 17.00 -13.30
N GLU A 168 -29.55 17.10 -11.99
CA GLU A 168 -28.65 18.04 -11.36
C GLU A 168 -27.50 17.28 -10.69
N THR A 169 -26.27 17.74 -10.92
CA THR A 169 -25.05 17.18 -10.35
C THR A 169 -24.50 18.12 -9.28
N GLY A 170 -24.18 17.61 -8.12
CA GLY A 170 -23.42 18.34 -7.09
C GLY A 170 -24.21 19.30 -6.21
N VAL A 171 -25.54 19.17 -6.10
CA VAL A 171 -26.34 19.96 -5.16
C VAL A 171 -26.41 19.24 -3.80
N PRO A 172 -25.84 19.80 -2.71
CA PRO A 172 -26.03 19.25 -1.39
C PRO A 172 -27.49 19.39 -0.96
N TRP A 173 -28.10 18.28 -0.57
CA TRP A 173 -29.44 18.27 0.00
C TRP A 173 -29.47 19.11 1.28
N GLY A 174 -30.22 20.20 1.31
CA GLY A 174 -30.51 20.92 2.55
C GLY A 174 -30.30 22.44 2.55
N GLN A 175 -30.10 23.10 1.41
CA GLN A 175 -30.13 24.55 1.31
C GLN A 175 -31.23 24.98 0.33
N GLY A 176 -32.44 25.07 0.79
CA GLY A 176 -33.59 25.66 0.17
C GLY A 176 -34.50 26.21 1.24
#